data_c3178d2741ceb53c71617820d2163540
#
_entry.id   c3178d2741ceb53c71617820d2163540
#
_cell.length_a   1.000
_cell.length_b   1.000
_cell.length_c   1.000
_cell.angle_alpha   90.00
_cell.angle_beta   90.00
_cell.angle_gamma   90.00
#
_symmetry.space_group_name_H-M   'P 1'
#
loop_
_entity.id
_entity.type
_entity.pdbx_description
1 polymer ?
#
loop_
_entity_poly.entity_id
_entity_poly.type
_entity_poly.pdbx_seq_one_letter_code
_entity_poly.pdbx_strand_id
1 'polypeptide(L)'
;MGLDHEAIRKAYPNAITIDDGTGAFDASGNEISLDNSLVTAARTTLDNEAAAIKYQTDRTTNGSTTYASIGDQLDMLYKDIVAGTVTTSGTWATHIKAVKDANPKP
;
A
#
# COMPACT_ATOMS: atom_id res chain seq x y z
N MET A 1 20.78 -17.10 3.14
CA MET A 1 19.75 -16.05 3.18
C MET A 1 19.99 -15.08 2.03
N GLY A 2 18.95 -14.72 1.26
CA GLY A 2 19.09 -13.85 0.10
C GLY A 2 19.29 -12.39 0.47
N LEU A 3 19.75 -11.61 -0.50
CA LEU A 3 19.85 -10.17 -0.40
C LEU A 3 18.47 -9.51 -0.56
N ASP A 4 18.29 -8.36 0.03
CA ASP A 4 17.07 -7.56 -0.16
C ASP A 4 17.21 -6.74 -1.45
N HIS A 5 16.84 -7.35 -2.58
CA HIS A 5 17.01 -6.78 -3.91
C HIS A 5 16.32 -5.42 -4.08
N GLU A 6 15.09 -5.29 -3.57
CA GLU A 6 14.33 -4.05 -3.69
C GLU A 6 14.97 -2.91 -2.92
N ALA A 7 15.38 -3.17 -1.65
CA ALA A 7 16.04 -2.15 -0.83
C ALA A 7 17.41 -1.76 -1.41
N ILE A 8 18.15 -2.72 -1.95
CA ILE A 8 19.44 -2.46 -2.60
C ILE A 8 19.27 -1.56 -3.82
N ARG A 9 18.28 -1.82 -4.66
CA ARG A 9 18.00 -0.98 -5.82
C ARG A 9 17.59 0.43 -5.43
N LYS A 10 16.88 0.59 -4.34
CA LYS A 10 16.51 1.91 -3.82
C LYS A 10 17.73 2.67 -3.28
N ALA A 11 18.55 2.00 -2.47
CA ALA A 11 19.74 2.60 -1.88
C ALA A 11 20.85 2.87 -2.91
N TYR A 12 20.95 2.00 -3.91
CA TYR A 12 21.98 2.05 -4.95
C TYR A 12 21.33 1.99 -6.34
N PRO A 13 20.83 3.15 -6.86
CA PRO A 13 20.17 3.18 -8.17
C PRO A 13 21.05 2.72 -9.34
N ASN A 14 22.36 2.72 -9.17
CA ASN A 14 23.32 2.23 -10.17
C ASN A 14 23.50 0.70 -10.14
N ALA A 15 22.88 -0.01 -9.19
CA ALA A 15 22.94 -1.47 -9.17
C ALA A 15 22.06 -2.04 -10.29
N ILE A 16 22.69 -2.72 -11.24
CA ILE A 16 22.01 -3.33 -12.39
C ILE A 16 21.81 -4.81 -12.17
N THR A 17 22.81 -5.50 -11.62
CA THR A 17 22.73 -6.93 -11.30
C THR A 17 22.87 -7.12 -9.81
N ILE A 18 21.95 -7.90 -9.23
CA ILE A 18 22.01 -8.27 -7.81
C ILE A 18 21.85 -9.78 -7.74
N ASP A 19 22.85 -10.44 -7.16
CA ASP A 19 22.89 -11.88 -7.01
C ASP A 19 23.11 -12.24 -5.55
N ASP A 20 22.30 -13.15 -5.02
CA ASP A 20 22.33 -13.54 -3.60
C ASP A 20 23.66 -14.17 -3.20
N GLY A 21 24.36 -14.77 -4.15
CA GLY A 21 25.65 -15.45 -3.89
C GLY A 21 26.87 -14.58 -4.10
N THR A 22 26.79 -13.55 -4.96
CA THR A 22 27.96 -12.76 -5.38
C THR A 22 27.87 -11.28 -5.06
N GLY A 23 26.68 -10.71 -4.82
CA GLY A 23 26.49 -9.32 -4.45
C GLY A 23 25.86 -8.47 -5.54
N ALA A 24 26.13 -7.16 -5.50
CA ALA A 24 25.56 -6.19 -6.44
C ALA A 24 26.64 -5.61 -7.35
N PHE A 25 26.27 -5.36 -8.62
CA PHE A 25 27.17 -4.90 -9.65
C PHE A 25 26.53 -3.77 -10.47
N ASP A 26 27.35 -2.82 -10.92
CA ASP A 26 26.89 -1.74 -11.80
C ASP A 26 26.85 -2.17 -13.28
N ALA A 27 26.50 -1.24 -14.17
CA ALA A 27 26.40 -1.50 -15.60
C ALA A 27 27.75 -1.89 -16.25
N SER A 28 28.89 -1.53 -15.63
CA SER A 28 30.24 -1.87 -16.09
C SER A 28 30.73 -3.20 -15.50
N GLY A 29 29.93 -3.87 -14.68
CA GLY A 29 30.30 -5.13 -14.03
C GLY A 29 31.15 -4.95 -12.78
N ASN A 30 31.30 -3.73 -12.28
CA ASN A 30 32.04 -3.44 -11.04
C ASN A 30 31.17 -3.75 -9.83
N GLU A 31 31.75 -4.41 -8.83
CA GLU A 31 31.05 -4.69 -7.58
C GLU A 31 30.75 -3.41 -6.81
N ILE A 32 29.53 -3.31 -6.29
CA ILE A 32 29.10 -2.24 -5.42
C ILE A 32 29.24 -2.72 -3.98
N SER A 33 30.00 -1.99 -3.18
CA SER A 33 30.13 -2.28 -1.75
C SER A 33 28.83 -1.87 -1.04
N LEU A 34 28.10 -2.85 -0.50
CA LEU A 34 26.81 -2.61 0.15
C LEU A 34 27.00 -2.22 1.62
N ASP A 35 26.43 -1.07 2.00
CA ASP A 35 26.36 -0.63 3.39
C ASP A 35 25.02 -1.06 3.98
N ASN A 36 25.04 -1.94 4.97
CA ASN A 36 23.83 -2.45 5.60
C ASN A 36 22.97 -1.35 6.21
N SER A 37 23.55 -0.25 6.70
CA SER A 37 22.79 0.88 7.23
C SER A 37 21.94 1.52 6.15
N LEU A 38 22.49 1.70 4.95
CA LEU A 38 21.77 2.28 3.81
C LEU A 38 20.69 1.34 3.28
N VAL A 39 20.98 0.05 3.23
CA VAL A 39 20.00 -0.96 2.79
C VAL A 39 18.84 -1.05 3.79
N THR A 40 19.13 -1.06 5.08
CA THR A 40 18.11 -1.09 6.13
C THR A 40 17.25 0.19 6.11
N ALA A 41 17.87 1.36 5.92
CA ALA A 41 17.12 2.61 5.78
C ALA A 41 16.22 2.61 4.55
N ALA A 42 16.70 2.06 3.43
CA ALA A 42 15.92 1.92 2.21
C ALA A 42 14.72 0.97 2.40
N ARG A 43 14.91 -0.16 3.11
CA ARG A 43 13.82 -1.07 3.47
C ARG A 43 12.77 -0.37 4.33
N THR A 44 13.18 0.38 5.32
CA THR A 44 12.26 1.15 6.17
C THR A 44 11.45 2.15 5.35
N THR A 45 12.09 2.86 4.43
CA THR A 45 11.42 3.82 3.54
C THR A 45 10.38 3.11 2.64
N LEU A 46 10.76 1.99 2.03
CA LEU A 46 9.84 1.20 1.19
C LEU A 46 8.64 0.68 1.98
N ASP A 47 8.88 0.19 3.19
CA ASP A 47 7.80 -0.32 4.06
C ASP A 47 6.86 0.82 4.49
N ASN A 48 7.39 2.00 4.77
CA ASN A 48 6.59 3.18 5.11
C ASN A 48 5.77 3.67 3.91
N GLU A 49 6.36 3.67 2.72
CA GLU A 49 5.64 4.02 1.47
C GLU A 49 4.50 3.03 1.20
N ALA A 50 4.74 1.74 1.37
CA ALA A 50 3.72 0.71 1.21
C ALA A 50 2.60 0.85 2.26
N ALA A 51 2.95 1.11 3.51
CA ALA A 51 1.98 1.32 4.58
C ALA A 51 1.12 2.56 4.34
N ALA A 52 1.69 3.62 3.76
CA ALA A 52 0.97 4.86 3.49
C ALA A 52 -0.17 4.67 2.48
N ILE A 53 -0.08 3.67 1.60
CA ILE A 53 -1.10 3.39 0.58
C ILE A 53 -1.89 2.10 0.83
N LYS A 54 -1.49 1.30 1.80
CA LYS A 54 -2.13 0.02 2.13
C LYS A 54 -3.63 0.17 2.44
N TYR A 55 -4.02 1.27 3.09
CA TYR A 55 -5.42 1.53 3.41
C TYR A 55 -6.33 1.53 2.17
N GLN A 56 -5.82 1.94 1.00
CA GLN A 56 -6.58 1.97 -0.24
C GLN A 56 -6.96 0.55 -0.68
N THR A 57 -6.01 -0.38 -0.65
CA THR A 57 -6.25 -1.78 -0.98
C THR A 57 -7.11 -2.45 0.08
N ASP A 58 -6.86 -2.16 1.36
CA ASP A 58 -7.63 -2.75 2.47
C ASP A 58 -9.10 -2.33 2.44
N ARG A 59 -9.40 -1.10 1.98
CA ARG A 59 -10.78 -0.62 1.83
C ARG A 59 -11.52 -1.29 0.68
N THR A 60 -10.83 -1.82 -0.31
CA THR A 60 -11.43 -2.33 -1.54
C THR A 60 -11.40 -3.85 -1.67
N THR A 61 -10.31 -4.52 -1.34
CA THR A 61 -10.13 -5.95 -1.61
C THR A 61 -9.51 -6.77 -0.50
N ASN A 62 -8.58 -6.21 0.27
CA ASN A 62 -7.75 -7.00 1.20
C ASN A 62 -8.19 -6.93 2.65
N GLY A 63 -8.97 -5.93 3.03
CA GLY A 63 -9.43 -5.77 4.41
C GLY A 63 -10.62 -6.67 4.73
N SER A 64 -10.92 -6.84 6.01
CA SER A 64 -12.11 -7.57 6.46
C SER A 64 -13.40 -6.77 6.27
N THR A 65 -13.31 -5.45 6.24
CA THR A 65 -14.42 -4.54 6.00
C THR A 65 -14.09 -3.71 4.76
N THR A 66 -14.73 -4.01 3.65
CA THR A 66 -14.48 -3.38 2.34
C THR A 66 -15.71 -2.67 1.83
N TYR A 67 -15.52 -1.75 0.87
CA TYR A 67 -16.63 -1.11 0.20
C TYR A 67 -17.51 -2.14 -0.50
N ALA A 68 -18.83 -1.97 -0.37
CA ALA A 68 -19.79 -2.74 -1.16
C ALA A 68 -19.61 -2.46 -2.66
N SER A 69 -20.20 -3.31 -3.51
CA SER A 69 -20.20 -3.07 -4.96
C SER A 69 -20.80 -1.71 -5.28
N ILE A 70 -20.45 -1.15 -6.44
CA ILE A 70 -21.04 0.12 -6.91
C ILE A 70 -22.57 0.03 -6.97
N GLY A 71 -23.12 -1.11 -7.43
CA GLY A 71 -24.57 -1.33 -7.47
C GLY A 71 -25.19 -1.28 -6.08
N ASP A 72 -24.59 -1.96 -5.11
CA ASP A 72 -25.08 -1.96 -3.73
C ASP A 72 -24.98 -0.57 -3.11
N GLN A 73 -23.91 0.17 -3.37
CA GLN A 73 -23.76 1.54 -2.87
C GLN A 73 -24.81 2.48 -3.48
N LEU A 74 -25.11 2.33 -4.77
CA LEU A 74 -26.17 3.12 -5.42
C LEU A 74 -27.54 2.80 -4.83
N ASP A 75 -27.81 1.55 -4.47
CA ASP A 75 -29.03 1.16 -3.78
C ASP A 75 -29.11 1.80 -2.39
N MET A 76 -28.02 1.84 -1.65
CA MET A 76 -27.97 2.53 -0.35
C MET A 76 -28.29 4.01 -0.51
N LEU A 77 -27.69 4.66 -1.50
CA LEU A 77 -27.94 6.07 -1.79
C LEU A 77 -29.39 6.30 -2.21
N TYR A 78 -29.93 5.44 -3.06
CA TYR A 78 -31.33 5.55 -3.51
C TYR A 78 -32.30 5.43 -2.32
N LYS A 79 -32.09 4.47 -1.43
CA LYS A 79 -32.90 4.32 -0.22
C LYS A 79 -32.85 5.57 0.66
N ASP A 80 -31.67 6.15 0.81
CA ASP A 80 -31.50 7.39 1.59
C ASP A 80 -32.21 8.57 0.94
N ILE A 81 -32.19 8.67 -0.40
CA ILE A 81 -32.91 9.72 -1.13
C ILE A 81 -34.43 9.59 -0.89
N VAL A 82 -34.97 8.37 -1.03
CA VAL A 82 -36.40 8.10 -0.83
C VAL A 82 -36.84 8.41 0.61
N ALA A 83 -36.00 8.05 1.58
CA ALA A 83 -36.28 8.27 3.00
C ALA A 83 -35.98 9.68 3.48
N GLY A 84 -35.32 10.53 2.66
CA GLY A 84 -34.86 11.84 3.07
C GLY A 84 -33.71 11.82 4.06
N THR A 85 -32.89 10.74 4.04
CA THR A 85 -31.77 10.52 4.98
C THR A 85 -30.41 10.60 4.32
N VAL A 86 -30.25 11.39 3.26
CA VAL A 86 -28.94 11.67 2.65
C VAL A 86 -28.16 12.63 3.56
N THR A 87 -27.69 12.06 4.67
CA THR A 87 -26.98 12.78 5.73
C THR A 87 -25.85 11.91 6.25
N THR A 88 -25.06 12.42 7.19
CA THR A 88 -24.00 11.66 7.85
C THR A 88 -24.53 10.45 8.64
N SER A 89 -25.83 10.39 8.94
CA SER A 89 -26.48 9.28 9.64
C SER A 89 -27.20 8.30 8.69
N GLY A 90 -27.20 8.56 7.39
CA GLY A 90 -27.86 7.70 6.41
C GLY A 90 -27.12 6.38 6.19
N THR A 91 -27.78 5.45 5.49
CA THR A 91 -27.24 4.11 5.27
C THR A 91 -25.93 4.13 4.50
N TRP A 92 -25.87 4.91 3.43
CA TRP A 92 -24.67 5.00 2.59
C TRP A 92 -23.49 5.62 3.34
N ALA A 93 -23.71 6.78 3.99
CA ALA A 93 -22.65 7.44 4.76
C ALA A 93 -22.14 6.56 5.92
N THR A 94 -23.05 5.85 6.60
CA THR A 94 -22.68 4.91 7.67
C THR A 94 -21.81 3.77 7.14
N HIS A 95 -22.15 3.21 5.96
CA HIS A 95 -21.35 2.16 5.33
C HIS A 95 -19.94 2.67 4.98
N ILE A 96 -19.83 3.82 4.31
CA ILE A 96 -18.55 4.41 3.92
C ILE A 96 -17.69 4.68 5.16
N LYS A 97 -18.29 5.23 6.22
CA LYS A 97 -17.57 5.51 7.47
C LYS A 97 -17.06 4.23 8.11
N ALA A 98 -17.84 3.16 8.13
CA ALA A 98 -17.42 1.88 8.71
C ALA A 98 -16.19 1.31 7.99
N VAL A 99 -16.13 1.40 6.66
CA VAL A 99 -14.97 0.94 5.87
C VAL A 99 -13.74 1.79 6.18
N LYS A 100 -13.89 3.10 6.24
CA LYS A 100 -12.80 4.02 6.54
C LYS A 100 -12.28 3.86 7.96
N ASP A 101 -13.16 3.65 8.92
CA ASP A 101 -12.77 3.46 10.33
C ASP A 101 -12.06 2.12 10.54
N ALA A 102 -12.46 1.07 9.80
CA ALA A 102 -11.79 -0.23 9.84
C ALA A 102 -10.41 -0.21 9.15
N ASN A 103 -10.21 0.68 8.18
CA ASN A 103 -8.98 0.80 7.38
C ASN A 103 -8.55 2.27 7.33
N PRO A 104 -8.08 2.84 8.44
CA PRO A 104 -7.79 4.26 8.51
C PRO A 104 -6.61 4.64 7.63
N LYS A 105 -6.67 5.85 7.09
CA LYS A 105 -5.53 6.44 6.39
C LYS A 105 -4.45 6.80 7.42
N PRO A 106 -3.20 6.38 7.18
CA PRO A 106 -2.09 6.69 8.10
C PRO A 106 -1.83 8.18 8.22
#